data_6dd98af770ab8e916cf998fbfc2e46e0
#
_entry.id   6dd98af770ab8e916cf998fbfc2e46e0
#
_cell.length_a   1.000
_cell.length_b   1.000
_cell.length_c   1.000
_cell.angle_alpha   90.00
_cell.angle_beta   90.00
_cell.angle_gamma   90.00
#
_symmetry.space_group_name_H-M   'P 1'
#
loop_
_entity.id
_entity.type
_entity.pdbx_description
1 polymer ?
#
loop_
_entity_poly.entity_id
_entity_poly.type
_entity_poly.pdbx_seq_one_letter_code
_entity_poly.pdbx_strand_id
1 'polypeptide(L)'
;MALLERVSTLVRANLNDLIDKAEDPEKMIKQVILDMQNQLLQVKTQVAIAIADQHVLEKKHQENEEKTAEWVRKAEMAVDKKQDDLARVALERSVSYRQMGDSFRQQVADQKTQVENLKSALLKLEQKLAEAQAKKDVLIAQHRRARAATKATDAQFATSNHSTEATFDRMKDKVRHSEAVSQAKAELFKDDVEEQLAALEKQDRIEKMLADMKAKRG
;
A
#
# COMPACT_ATOMS: atom_id res chain seq x y z
N MET A 1 7.24 2.07 12.97
CA MET A 1 8.17 1.68 11.88
C MET A 1 7.90 0.26 11.39
N ALA A 2 7.78 -0.75 12.26
CA ALA A 2 7.56 -2.14 11.85
C ALA A 2 6.34 -2.42 10.95
N LEU A 3 5.25 -1.66 11.06
CA LEU A 3 4.02 -1.91 10.29
C LEU A 3 4.15 -1.42 8.84
N LEU A 4 4.72 -0.24 8.64
CA LEU A 4 5.00 0.29 7.29
C LEU A 4 6.05 -0.55 6.55
N GLU A 5 7.03 -1.10 7.24
CA GLU A 5 7.99 -2.05 6.67
C GLU A 5 7.32 -3.35 6.22
N ARG A 6 6.43 -3.92 7.03
CA ARG A 6 5.66 -5.12 6.66
C ARG A 6 4.76 -4.87 5.46
N VAL A 7 4.05 -3.74 5.43
CA VAL A 7 3.25 -3.32 4.27
C VAL A 7 4.13 -3.16 3.04
N SER A 8 5.29 -2.50 3.16
CA SER A 8 6.25 -2.35 2.06
C SER A 8 6.76 -3.69 1.54
N THR A 9 7.02 -4.64 2.41
CA THR A 9 7.46 -5.99 2.02
C THR A 9 6.38 -6.74 1.24
N LEU A 10 5.12 -6.67 1.68
CA LEU A 10 4.00 -7.29 0.97
C LEU A 10 3.69 -6.62 -0.37
N VAL A 11 3.78 -5.29 -0.41
CA VAL A 11 3.60 -4.54 -1.66
C VAL A 11 4.68 -4.89 -2.69
N ARG A 12 5.90 -5.25 -2.23
CA ARG A 12 7.02 -5.67 -3.08
C ARG A 12 7.03 -7.17 -3.38
N ALA A 13 6.34 -7.98 -2.59
CA ALA A 13 6.33 -9.43 -2.81
C ALA A 13 5.71 -9.75 -4.18
N ASN A 14 6.50 -10.41 -5.01
CA ASN A 14 6.00 -10.92 -6.29
C ASN A 14 5.20 -12.20 -6.01
N LEU A 15 3.88 -12.12 -6.13
CA LEU A 15 2.97 -13.25 -5.90
C LEU A 15 3.33 -14.47 -6.76
N ASN A 16 3.84 -14.24 -7.97
CA ASN A 16 4.22 -15.31 -8.87
C ASN A 16 5.40 -16.12 -8.32
N ASP A 17 6.42 -15.45 -7.76
CA ASP A 17 7.59 -16.12 -7.18
C ASP A 17 7.26 -16.98 -5.94
N LEU A 18 6.24 -16.56 -5.18
CA LEU A 18 5.76 -17.31 -4.02
C LEU A 18 4.98 -18.55 -4.43
N ILE A 19 4.19 -18.45 -5.50
CA ILE A 19 3.35 -19.53 -6.02
C ILE A 19 4.19 -20.58 -6.73
N ASP A 20 5.17 -20.16 -7.53
CA ASP A 20 6.04 -21.06 -8.30
C ASP A 20 6.90 -22.00 -7.43
N LYS A 21 7.16 -21.62 -6.19
CA LYS A 21 7.97 -22.39 -5.22
C LYS A 21 7.12 -23.23 -4.25
N ALA A 22 5.79 -23.14 -4.32
CA ALA A 22 4.92 -23.77 -3.34
C ALA A 22 4.53 -25.20 -3.75
N GLU A 23 4.52 -26.14 -2.79
CA GLU A 23 3.97 -27.48 -3.00
C GLU A 23 2.45 -27.48 -3.29
N ASP A 24 1.71 -26.53 -2.70
CA ASP A 24 0.27 -26.33 -2.92
C ASP A 24 0.00 -24.84 -3.18
N PRO A 25 0.11 -24.40 -4.46
CA PRO A 25 -0.12 -23.01 -4.85
C PRO A 25 -1.52 -22.47 -4.52
N GLU A 26 -2.54 -23.35 -4.54
CA GLU A 26 -3.92 -22.95 -4.23
C GLU A 26 -4.08 -22.55 -2.76
N LYS A 27 -3.47 -23.29 -1.84
CA LYS A 27 -3.46 -22.94 -0.41
C LYS A 27 -2.62 -21.71 -0.14
N MET A 28 -1.46 -21.61 -0.79
CA MET A 28 -0.54 -20.52 -0.61
C MET A 28 -1.17 -19.18 -0.99
N ILE A 29 -1.79 -19.07 -2.17
CA ILE A 29 -2.42 -17.82 -2.62
C ILE A 29 -3.60 -17.41 -1.73
N LYS A 30 -4.41 -18.38 -1.27
CA LYS A 30 -5.49 -18.10 -0.31
C LYS A 30 -4.95 -17.56 1.00
N GLN A 31 -3.86 -18.14 1.51
CA GLN A 31 -3.21 -17.68 2.75
C GLN A 31 -2.65 -16.27 2.58
N VAL A 32 -1.93 -16.00 1.50
CA VAL A 32 -1.37 -14.67 1.22
C VAL A 32 -2.47 -13.61 1.16
N ILE A 33 -3.59 -13.90 0.49
CA ILE A 33 -4.73 -12.96 0.43
C ILE A 33 -5.32 -12.72 1.82
N LEU A 34 -5.47 -13.75 2.64
CA LEU A 34 -5.97 -13.63 4.01
C LEU A 34 -5.02 -12.77 4.86
N ASP A 35 -3.72 -13.00 4.74
CA ASP A 35 -2.71 -12.22 5.45
C ASP A 35 -2.74 -10.74 5.03
N MET A 36 -2.89 -10.47 3.72
CA MET A 36 -3.06 -9.11 3.20
C MET A 36 -4.33 -8.44 3.73
N GLN A 37 -5.46 -9.17 3.81
CA GLN A 37 -6.71 -8.64 4.38
C GLN A 37 -6.56 -8.30 5.86
N ASN A 38 -5.92 -9.16 6.64
CA ASN A 38 -5.66 -8.92 8.05
C ASN A 38 -4.76 -7.70 8.25
N GLN A 39 -3.72 -7.54 7.42
CA GLN A 39 -2.85 -6.38 7.47
C GLN A 39 -3.55 -5.10 7.02
N LEU A 40 -4.42 -5.17 6.00
CA LEU A 40 -5.25 -4.05 5.59
C LEU A 40 -6.12 -3.54 6.75
N LEU A 41 -6.73 -4.44 7.50
CA LEU A 41 -7.53 -4.10 8.68
C LEU A 41 -6.68 -3.41 9.76
N GLN A 42 -5.47 -3.92 10.02
CA GLN A 42 -4.54 -3.31 10.97
C GLN A 42 -4.12 -1.90 10.53
N VAL A 43 -3.80 -1.72 9.24
CA VAL A 43 -3.44 -0.40 8.69
C VAL A 43 -4.62 0.56 8.78
N LYS A 44 -5.84 0.14 8.44
CA LYS A 44 -7.06 0.97 8.59
C LYS A 44 -7.25 1.44 10.02
N THR A 45 -7.05 0.55 10.99
CA THR A 45 -7.13 0.89 12.41
C THR A 45 -6.07 1.92 12.80
N GLN A 46 -4.83 1.76 12.34
CA GLN A 46 -3.75 2.72 12.63
C GLN A 46 -4.00 4.09 11.97
N VAL A 47 -4.54 4.13 10.76
CA VAL A 47 -4.96 5.37 10.12
C VAL A 47 -6.03 6.08 10.94
N ALA A 48 -7.03 5.34 11.42
CA ALA A 48 -8.10 5.92 12.25
C ALA A 48 -7.56 6.48 13.58
N ILE A 49 -6.65 5.77 14.23
CA ILE A 49 -5.97 6.24 15.46
C ILE A 49 -5.17 7.52 15.16
N ALA A 50 -4.36 7.51 14.10
CA ALA A 50 -3.54 8.66 13.74
C ALA A 50 -4.38 9.92 13.41
N ILE A 51 -5.55 9.74 12.79
CA ILE A 51 -6.51 10.84 12.53
C ILE A 51 -7.12 11.34 13.86
N ALA A 52 -7.47 10.44 14.77
CA ALA A 52 -7.98 10.82 16.08
C ALA A 52 -6.94 11.61 16.89
N ASP A 53 -5.69 11.18 16.88
CA ASP A 53 -4.57 11.88 17.52
C ASP A 53 -4.36 13.27 16.91
N GLN A 54 -4.46 13.40 15.58
CA GLN A 54 -4.41 14.69 14.89
C GLN A 54 -5.49 15.64 15.41
N HIS A 55 -6.74 15.19 15.50
CA HIS A 55 -7.84 16.01 16.03
C HIS A 55 -7.63 16.43 17.48
N VAL A 56 -7.07 15.54 18.31
CA VAL A 56 -6.73 15.88 19.70
C VAL A 56 -5.67 16.98 19.76
N LEU A 57 -4.65 16.91 18.90
CA LEU A 57 -3.59 17.93 18.82
C LEU A 57 -4.15 19.27 18.29
N GLU A 58 -5.00 19.24 17.27
CA GLU A 58 -5.67 20.43 16.73
C GLU A 58 -6.53 21.12 17.79
N LYS A 59 -7.28 20.35 18.57
CA LYS A 59 -8.07 20.88 19.68
C LYS A 59 -7.20 21.53 20.76
N LYS A 60 -6.09 20.87 21.14
CA LYS A 60 -5.13 21.46 22.11
C LYS A 60 -4.52 22.75 21.60
N HIS A 61 -4.16 22.82 20.33
CA HIS A 61 -3.68 24.03 19.70
C HIS A 61 -4.70 25.14 19.81
N GLN A 62 -5.95 24.91 19.40
CA GLN A 62 -7.03 25.88 19.47
C GLN A 62 -7.30 26.35 20.91
N GLU A 63 -7.36 25.44 21.89
CA GLU A 63 -7.55 25.78 23.31
C GLU A 63 -6.45 26.72 23.82
N ASN A 64 -5.21 26.53 23.38
CA ASN A 64 -4.10 27.41 23.78
C ASN A 64 -4.14 28.78 23.07
N GLU A 65 -4.59 28.85 21.82
CA GLU A 65 -4.85 30.11 21.13
C GLU A 65 -5.96 30.92 21.82
N GLU A 66 -7.07 30.26 22.19
CA GLU A 66 -8.18 30.89 22.92
C GLU A 66 -7.72 31.44 24.29
N LYS A 67 -6.94 30.66 25.03
CA LYS A 67 -6.34 31.10 26.31
C LYS A 67 -5.37 32.26 26.12
N THR A 68 -4.56 32.24 25.06
CA THR A 68 -3.67 33.35 24.72
C THR A 68 -4.47 34.64 24.53
N ALA A 69 -5.54 34.58 23.71
CA ALA A 69 -6.40 35.73 23.45
C ALA A 69 -7.13 36.21 24.72
N GLU A 70 -7.58 35.28 25.57
CA GLU A 70 -8.20 35.62 26.86
C GLU A 70 -7.23 36.38 27.79
N TRP A 71 -5.99 35.89 27.93
CA TRP A 71 -5.00 36.53 28.77
C TRP A 71 -4.54 37.90 28.22
N VAL A 72 -4.46 38.07 26.89
CA VAL A 72 -4.22 39.38 26.26
C VAL A 72 -5.34 40.36 26.63
N ARG A 73 -6.61 39.97 26.50
CA ARG A 73 -7.74 40.83 26.93
C ARG A 73 -7.71 41.20 28.40
N LYS A 74 -7.31 40.25 29.26
CA LYS A 74 -7.13 40.54 30.70
C LYS A 74 -6.00 41.55 30.97
N ALA A 75 -4.91 41.46 30.18
CA ALA A 75 -3.82 42.41 30.25
C ALA A 75 -4.27 43.82 29.83
N GLU A 76 -5.05 43.92 28.71
CA GLU A 76 -5.62 45.18 28.25
C GLU A 76 -6.52 45.83 29.31
N MET A 77 -7.39 45.02 29.94
CA MET A 77 -8.24 45.52 31.04
C MET A 77 -7.46 45.99 32.25
N ALA A 78 -6.31 45.35 32.56
CA ALA A 78 -5.45 45.77 33.66
C ALA A 78 -4.74 47.10 33.37
N VAL A 79 -4.30 47.28 32.09
CA VAL A 79 -3.74 48.56 31.61
C VAL A 79 -4.75 49.69 31.72
N ASP A 80 -5.98 49.48 31.28
CA ASP A 80 -7.05 50.47 31.37
C ASP A 80 -7.32 50.91 32.84
N LYS A 81 -7.10 49.99 33.78
CA LYS A 81 -7.24 50.27 35.24
C LYS A 81 -5.93 50.76 35.85
N LYS A 82 -4.88 51.03 35.06
CA LYS A 82 -3.55 51.49 35.54
C LYS A 82 -2.88 50.51 36.52
N GLN A 83 -3.13 49.21 36.33
CA GLN A 83 -2.57 48.13 37.14
C GLN A 83 -1.46 47.42 36.39
N ASP A 84 -0.32 48.10 36.19
CA ASP A 84 0.77 47.63 35.32
C ASP A 84 1.37 46.30 35.77
N ASP A 85 1.48 46.07 37.09
CA ASP A 85 1.99 44.76 37.58
C ASP A 85 1.08 43.60 37.22
N LEU A 86 -0.26 43.79 37.31
CA LEU A 86 -1.21 42.77 36.91
C LEU A 86 -1.23 42.56 35.39
N ALA A 87 -1.03 43.64 34.61
CA ALA A 87 -0.89 43.56 33.16
C ALA A 87 0.32 42.70 32.76
N ARG A 88 1.48 42.92 33.43
CA ARG A 88 2.69 42.11 33.17
C ARG A 88 2.46 40.63 33.44
N VAL A 89 1.88 40.28 34.58
CA VAL A 89 1.56 38.87 34.90
C VAL A 89 0.61 38.25 33.86
N ALA A 90 -0.39 39.01 33.41
CA ALA A 90 -1.30 38.54 32.39
C ALA A 90 -0.58 38.34 31.04
N LEU A 91 0.33 39.23 30.65
CA LEU A 91 1.12 39.06 29.43
C LEU A 91 2.10 37.88 29.54
N GLU A 92 2.74 37.64 30.66
CA GLU A 92 3.57 36.46 30.88
C GLU A 92 2.78 35.16 30.68
N ARG A 93 1.55 35.13 31.21
CA ARG A 93 0.63 34.01 30.98
C ARG A 93 0.27 33.83 29.48
N SER A 94 0.00 34.93 28.80
CA SER A 94 -0.31 34.89 27.36
C SER A 94 0.86 34.35 26.54
N VAL A 95 2.10 34.78 26.87
CA VAL A 95 3.31 34.29 26.21
C VAL A 95 3.49 32.77 26.43
N SER A 96 3.28 32.32 27.69
CA SER A 96 3.36 30.88 27.99
C SER A 96 2.36 30.04 27.20
N TYR A 97 1.09 30.49 27.11
CA TYR A 97 0.08 29.77 26.30
C TYR A 97 0.37 29.84 24.80
N ARG A 98 0.92 30.96 24.30
CA ARG A 98 1.37 31.09 22.90
C ARG A 98 2.47 30.07 22.57
N GLN A 99 3.46 29.96 23.44
CA GLN A 99 4.55 28.97 23.25
C GLN A 99 4.03 27.54 23.22
N MET A 100 3.07 27.20 24.09
CA MET A 100 2.40 25.90 24.06
C MET A 100 1.59 25.71 22.78
N GLY A 101 0.86 26.72 22.33
CA GLY A 101 0.13 26.72 21.07
C GLY A 101 1.04 26.48 19.85
N ASP A 102 2.18 27.19 19.79
CA ASP A 102 3.18 27.01 18.72
C ASP A 102 3.76 25.59 18.72
N SER A 103 4.02 25.01 19.88
CA SER A 103 4.48 23.62 20.02
C SER A 103 3.42 22.64 19.50
N PHE A 104 2.14 22.83 19.85
CA PHE A 104 1.06 21.98 19.32
C PHE A 104 0.86 22.17 17.81
N ARG A 105 1.01 23.38 17.30
CA ARG A 105 0.96 23.64 15.85
C ARG A 105 2.00 22.82 15.09
N GLN A 106 3.24 22.77 15.61
CA GLN A 106 4.28 21.94 15.01
C GLN A 106 3.92 20.45 15.07
N GLN A 107 3.44 19.96 16.21
CA GLN A 107 3.00 18.57 16.34
C GLN A 107 1.84 18.22 15.39
N VAL A 108 0.90 19.14 15.17
CA VAL A 108 -0.18 18.97 14.18
C VAL A 108 0.39 18.83 12.77
N ALA A 109 1.38 19.64 12.40
CA ALA A 109 2.00 19.56 11.07
C ALA A 109 2.70 18.20 10.86
N ASP A 110 3.45 17.76 11.87
CA ASP A 110 4.15 16.46 11.83
C ASP A 110 3.14 15.29 11.76
N GLN A 111 2.06 15.36 12.56
CA GLN A 111 1.00 14.36 12.57
C GLN A 111 0.23 14.30 11.25
N LYS A 112 -0.04 15.45 10.61
CA LYS A 112 -0.65 15.51 9.26
C LYS A 112 0.19 14.76 8.23
N THR A 113 1.50 15.00 8.23
CA THR A 113 2.42 14.30 7.35
C THR A 113 2.39 12.79 7.59
N GLN A 114 2.35 12.36 8.84
CA GLN A 114 2.24 10.94 9.19
C GLN A 114 0.92 10.33 8.71
N VAL A 115 -0.20 11.02 8.89
CA VAL A 115 -1.53 10.58 8.43
C VAL A 115 -1.55 10.42 6.91
N GLU A 116 -0.99 11.37 6.16
CA GLU A 116 -0.93 11.28 4.69
C GLU A 116 -0.06 10.10 4.23
N ASN A 117 1.06 9.85 4.88
CA ASN A 117 1.90 8.68 4.59
C ASN A 117 1.16 7.36 4.85
N LEU A 118 0.42 7.28 5.95
CA LEU A 118 -0.39 6.10 6.28
C LEU A 118 -1.53 5.89 5.29
N LYS A 119 -2.24 6.95 4.88
CA LYS A 119 -3.29 6.89 3.85
C LYS A 119 -2.73 6.42 2.50
N SER A 120 -1.56 6.93 2.10
CA SER A 120 -0.89 6.49 0.88
C SER A 120 -0.53 5.00 0.92
N ALA A 121 0.00 4.53 2.06
CA ALA A 121 0.33 3.12 2.25
C ALA A 121 -0.94 2.24 2.23
N LEU A 122 -2.04 2.70 2.84
CA LEU A 122 -3.34 2.03 2.81
C LEU A 122 -3.84 1.84 1.38
N LEU A 123 -3.83 2.91 0.58
CA LEU A 123 -4.27 2.86 -0.82
C LEU A 123 -3.47 1.86 -1.64
N LYS A 124 -2.15 1.85 -1.49
CA LYS A 124 -1.27 0.89 -2.17
C LYS A 124 -1.57 -0.56 -1.77
N LEU A 125 -1.85 -0.80 -0.49
CA LEU A 125 -2.19 -2.13 -0.01
C LEU A 125 -3.56 -2.58 -0.52
N GLU A 126 -4.55 -1.68 -0.62
CA GLU A 126 -5.87 -1.97 -1.21
C GLU A 126 -5.74 -2.35 -2.69
N GLN A 127 -4.93 -1.61 -3.45
CA GLN A 127 -4.65 -1.93 -4.85
C GLN A 127 -3.99 -3.30 -5.01
N LYS A 128 -2.97 -3.59 -4.21
CA LYS A 128 -2.28 -4.89 -4.24
C LYS A 128 -3.18 -6.06 -3.83
N LEU A 129 -4.06 -5.86 -2.86
CA LEU A 129 -5.05 -6.86 -2.51
C LEU A 129 -6.03 -7.13 -3.66
N ALA A 130 -6.51 -6.09 -4.33
CA ALA A 130 -7.39 -6.22 -5.49
C ALA A 130 -6.70 -6.97 -6.65
N GLU A 131 -5.44 -6.63 -6.95
CA GLU A 131 -4.63 -7.36 -7.94
C GLU A 131 -4.46 -8.84 -7.56
N ALA A 132 -4.15 -9.14 -6.30
CA ALA A 132 -3.99 -10.49 -5.81
C ALA A 132 -5.30 -11.30 -5.93
N GLN A 133 -6.42 -10.68 -5.60
CA GLN A 133 -7.75 -11.30 -5.73
C GLN A 133 -8.10 -11.59 -7.19
N ALA A 134 -7.83 -10.66 -8.10
CA ALA A 134 -8.07 -10.85 -9.52
C ALA A 134 -7.21 -11.99 -10.12
N LYS A 135 -5.94 -12.05 -9.73
CA LYS A 135 -5.00 -13.10 -10.19
C LYS A 135 -5.28 -14.47 -9.56
N LYS A 136 -5.83 -14.53 -8.36
CA LYS A 136 -6.10 -15.78 -7.62
C LYS A 136 -6.87 -16.80 -8.46
N ASP A 137 -7.99 -16.41 -9.02
CA ASP A 137 -8.88 -17.33 -9.73
C ASP A 137 -8.24 -17.86 -11.02
N VAL A 138 -7.48 -16.99 -11.71
CA VAL A 138 -6.72 -17.36 -12.91
C VAL A 138 -5.62 -18.37 -12.56
N LEU A 139 -4.81 -18.09 -11.52
CA LEU A 139 -3.71 -18.96 -11.10
C LEU A 139 -4.21 -20.32 -10.60
N ILE A 140 -5.30 -20.35 -9.83
CA ILE A 140 -5.93 -21.58 -9.38
C ILE A 140 -6.42 -22.39 -10.59
N ALA A 141 -7.07 -21.75 -11.58
CA ALA A 141 -7.55 -22.43 -12.78
C ALA A 141 -6.38 -23.00 -13.62
N GLN A 142 -5.29 -22.24 -13.79
CA GLN A 142 -4.10 -22.71 -14.48
C GLN A 142 -3.44 -23.89 -13.77
N HIS A 143 -3.28 -23.82 -12.45
CA HIS A 143 -2.71 -24.92 -11.67
C HIS A 143 -3.57 -26.20 -11.76
N ARG A 144 -4.91 -26.07 -11.65
CA ARG A 144 -5.82 -27.21 -11.79
C ARG A 144 -5.74 -27.84 -13.19
N ARG A 145 -5.66 -27.02 -14.25
CA ARG A 145 -5.46 -27.51 -15.61
C ARG A 145 -4.14 -28.25 -15.78
N ALA A 146 -3.04 -27.67 -15.30
CA ALA A 146 -1.73 -28.30 -15.35
C ALA A 146 -1.72 -29.64 -14.61
N ARG A 147 -2.30 -29.71 -13.41
CA ARG A 147 -2.41 -30.93 -12.62
C ARG A 147 -3.31 -31.99 -13.25
N ALA A 148 -4.41 -31.58 -13.89
CA ALA A 148 -5.28 -32.50 -14.66
C ALA A 148 -4.56 -33.06 -15.89
N ALA A 149 -3.81 -32.24 -16.62
CA ALA A 149 -3.01 -32.66 -17.76
C ALA A 149 -1.93 -33.69 -17.31
N THR A 150 -1.20 -33.42 -16.23
CA THR A 150 -0.20 -34.38 -15.68
C THR A 150 -0.84 -35.70 -15.31
N LYS A 151 -2.00 -35.67 -14.61
CA LYS A 151 -2.72 -36.90 -14.24
C LYS A 151 -3.24 -37.67 -15.47
N ALA A 152 -3.73 -36.98 -16.49
CA ALA A 152 -4.18 -37.62 -17.74
C ALA A 152 -2.99 -38.29 -18.44
N THR A 153 -1.84 -37.64 -18.50
CA THR A 153 -0.61 -38.18 -19.06
C THR A 153 -0.12 -39.39 -18.26
N ASP A 154 -0.10 -39.33 -16.93
CA ASP A 154 0.30 -40.42 -16.06
C ASP A 154 -0.67 -41.63 -16.20
N ALA A 155 -1.98 -41.39 -16.35
CA ALA A 155 -2.97 -42.45 -16.60
C ALA A 155 -2.79 -43.11 -17.97
N GLN A 156 -2.47 -42.33 -19.00
CA GLN A 156 -2.14 -42.87 -20.34
C GLN A 156 -0.88 -43.72 -20.30
N PHE A 157 0.10 -43.34 -19.50
CA PHE A 157 1.34 -44.11 -19.32
C PHE A 157 1.15 -45.37 -18.51
N ALA A 158 0.22 -45.39 -17.52
CA ALA A 158 -0.10 -46.59 -16.75
C ALA A 158 -0.81 -47.65 -17.59
N THR A 159 -1.57 -47.25 -18.63
CA THR A 159 -2.27 -48.14 -19.51
C THR A 159 -1.46 -48.64 -20.72
N SER A 160 -0.30 -48.00 -21.04
CA SER A 160 0.54 -48.34 -22.19
C SER A 160 1.82 -49.12 -21.81
N ASN A 161 1.70 -50.05 -20.88
CA ASN A 161 2.83 -50.85 -20.41
C ASN A 161 3.19 -51.93 -21.45
N HIS A 162 3.85 -51.54 -22.54
CA HIS A 162 4.68 -52.47 -23.41
C HIS A 162 5.47 -51.66 -24.42
N SER A 163 6.70 -51.47 -24.18
CA SER A 163 7.89 -51.41 -25.05
C SER A 163 8.87 -50.29 -24.68
N THR A 164 10.14 -50.57 -24.93
CA THR A 164 11.32 -49.66 -24.71
C THR A 164 11.24 -48.39 -25.58
N GLU A 165 10.51 -48.41 -26.70
CA GLU A 165 10.25 -47.23 -27.54
C GLU A 165 9.34 -46.18 -26.83
N ALA A 166 8.35 -46.66 -26.09
CA ALA A 166 7.48 -45.80 -25.31
C ALA A 166 8.23 -45.02 -24.17
N THR A 167 9.38 -45.52 -23.73
CA THR A 167 10.18 -44.84 -22.69
C THR A 167 10.98 -43.68 -23.27
N PHE A 168 11.40 -43.78 -24.52
CA PHE A 168 12.13 -42.70 -25.23
C PHE A 168 11.18 -41.57 -25.65
N ASP A 169 9.98 -41.91 -26.12
CA ASP A 169 8.95 -40.90 -26.44
C ASP A 169 8.46 -40.16 -25.21
N ARG A 170 8.36 -40.85 -24.07
CA ARG A 170 8.04 -40.22 -22.75
C ARG A 170 9.05 -39.17 -22.33
N MET A 171 10.35 -39.46 -22.55
CA MET A 171 11.42 -38.55 -22.18
C MET A 171 11.41 -37.32 -23.08
N LYS A 172 11.10 -37.50 -24.36
CA LYS A 172 10.99 -36.44 -25.37
C LYS A 172 9.78 -35.52 -25.11
N ASP A 173 8.65 -36.09 -24.71
CA ASP A 173 7.46 -35.31 -24.34
C ASP A 173 7.63 -34.55 -23.02
N LYS A 174 8.36 -35.13 -22.07
CA LYS A 174 8.72 -34.44 -20.82
C LYS A 174 9.64 -33.25 -21.06
N VAL A 175 10.60 -33.39 -21.97
CA VAL A 175 11.50 -32.31 -22.39
C VAL A 175 10.70 -31.21 -23.12
N ARG A 176 9.83 -31.59 -24.09
CA ARG A 176 8.95 -30.64 -24.79
C ARG A 176 7.99 -29.91 -23.87
N HIS A 177 7.43 -30.60 -22.87
CA HIS A 177 6.56 -29.97 -21.89
C HIS A 177 7.34 -28.98 -21.00
N SER A 178 8.56 -29.34 -20.58
CA SER A 178 9.45 -28.44 -19.85
C SER A 178 9.85 -27.20 -20.66
N GLU A 179 10.11 -27.38 -21.96
CA GLU A 179 10.41 -26.29 -22.89
C GLU A 179 9.19 -25.37 -23.11
N ALA A 180 7.99 -25.95 -23.28
CA ALA A 180 6.74 -25.19 -23.42
C ALA A 180 6.40 -24.39 -22.15
N VAL A 181 6.63 -24.96 -20.97
CA VAL A 181 6.48 -24.25 -19.68
C VAL A 181 7.51 -23.13 -19.54
N SER A 182 8.75 -23.35 -20.03
CA SER A 182 9.79 -22.30 -20.03
C SER A 182 9.47 -21.20 -21.04
N GLN A 183 8.92 -21.52 -22.20
CA GLN A 183 8.46 -20.54 -23.19
C GLN A 183 7.24 -19.76 -22.70
N ALA A 184 6.25 -20.42 -22.09
CA ALA A 184 5.12 -19.75 -21.47
C ALA A 184 5.52 -18.82 -20.33
N LYS A 185 6.56 -19.21 -19.56
CA LYS A 185 7.17 -18.30 -18.55
C LYS A 185 7.85 -17.10 -19.21
N ALA A 186 8.58 -17.30 -20.31
CA ALA A 186 9.21 -16.20 -21.03
C ALA A 186 8.21 -15.23 -21.69
N GLU A 187 7.05 -15.72 -22.14
CA GLU A 187 5.95 -14.89 -22.63
C GLU A 187 5.29 -14.07 -21.53
N LEU A 188 5.08 -14.65 -20.33
CA LEU A 188 4.57 -13.91 -19.17
C LEU A 188 5.52 -12.79 -18.71
N PHE A 189 6.84 -12.99 -18.85
CA PHE A 189 7.82 -11.94 -18.56
C PHE A 189 7.85 -10.83 -19.63
N LYS A 190 7.49 -11.15 -20.89
CA LYS A 190 7.35 -10.14 -21.94
C LYS A 190 6.14 -9.24 -21.73
N ASP A 191 5.00 -9.81 -21.33
CA ASP A 191 3.79 -9.04 -21.01
C ASP A 191 4.02 -8.02 -19.90
N ASP A 192 4.84 -8.35 -18.90
CA ASP A 192 5.15 -7.43 -17.79
C ASP A 192 5.99 -6.21 -18.25
N VAL A 193 6.88 -6.39 -19.24
CA VAL A 193 7.67 -5.29 -19.83
C VAL A 193 6.84 -4.45 -20.81
N GLU A 194 5.96 -5.07 -21.58
CA GLU A 194 5.03 -4.35 -22.47
C GLU A 194 3.99 -3.55 -21.65
N GLU A 195 3.50 -4.08 -20.53
CA GLU A 195 2.59 -3.38 -19.63
C GLU A 195 3.27 -2.19 -18.93
N GLN A 196 4.55 -2.32 -18.57
CA GLN A 196 5.34 -1.21 -18.03
C GLN A 196 5.64 -0.14 -19.08
N LEU A 197 5.92 -0.51 -20.32
CA LEU A 197 6.11 0.42 -21.42
C LEU A 197 4.81 1.13 -21.78
N ALA A 198 3.69 0.42 -21.83
CA ALA A 198 2.37 1.00 -22.08
C ALA A 198 1.93 1.96 -20.95
N ALA A 199 2.30 1.69 -19.71
CA ALA A 199 2.08 2.59 -18.57
C ALA A 199 2.89 3.88 -18.68
N LEU A 200 4.16 3.80 -19.11
CA LEU A 200 5.03 4.94 -19.38
C LEU A 200 4.50 5.81 -20.53
N GLU A 201 4.10 5.20 -21.64
CA GLU A 201 3.51 5.92 -22.78
C GLU A 201 2.18 6.61 -22.42
N LYS A 202 1.38 5.98 -21.55
CA LYS A 202 0.14 6.57 -21.05
C LYS A 202 0.41 7.77 -20.15
N GLN A 203 1.45 7.73 -19.35
CA GLN A 203 1.85 8.82 -18.46
C GLN A 203 2.37 10.01 -19.26
N ASP A 204 3.22 9.78 -20.27
CA ASP A 204 3.71 10.81 -21.20
C ASP A 204 2.57 11.47 -21.99
N ARG A 205 1.56 10.68 -22.39
CA ARG A 205 0.39 11.20 -23.10
C ARG A 205 -0.48 12.09 -22.21
N ILE A 206 -0.64 11.72 -20.94
CA ILE A 206 -1.37 12.52 -19.95
C ILE A 206 -0.63 13.84 -19.66
N GLU A 207 0.70 13.81 -19.53
CA GLU A 207 1.50 15.03 -19.33
C GLU A 207 1.44 15.99 -20.53
N LYS A 208 1.51 15.46 -21.76
CA LYS A 208 1.32 16.26 -22.98
C LYS A 208 -0.07 16.87 -23.05
N MET A 209 -1.12 16.12 -22.74
CA MET A 209 -2.48 16.66 -22.69
C MET A 209 -2.64 17.73 -21.60
N LEU A 210 -1.98 17.59 -20.47
CA LEU A 210 -1.98 18.56 -19.38
C LEU A 210 -1.25 19.84 -19.80
N ALA A 211 -0.11 19.71 -20.49
CA ALA A 211 0.65 20.84 -21.03
C ALA A 211 -0.16 21.60 -22.09
N ASP A 212 -0.82 20.89 -23.01
CA ASP A 212 -1.69 21.47 -24.02
C ASP A 212 -2.91 22.20 -23.43
N MET A 213 -3.50 21.66 -22.36
CA MET A 213 -4.60 22.33 -21.65
C MET A 213 -4.12 23.57 -20.90
N LYS A 214 -2.92 23.56 -20.34
CA LYS A 214 -2.31 24.75 -19.70
C LYS A 214 -1.97 25.82 -20.73
N ALA A 215 -1.46 25.44 -21.90
CA ALA A 215 -1.14 26.37 -22.99
C ALA A 215 -2.39 27.02 -23.62
N LYS A 216 -3.55 26.37 -23.57
CA LYS A 216 -4.84 26.92 -24.08
C LYS A 216 -5.56 27.82 -23.07
N ARG A 217 -5.10 27.89 -21.83
CA ARG A 217 -5.71 28.71 -20.76
C ARG A 217 -4.84 29.89 -20.31
N GLY A 218 -3.64 30.05 -20.83
CA GLY A 218 -2.78 31.24 -20.72
C GLY A 218 -2.83 32.06 -21.96
#